data_62ee96200b5874f77870fbc45ec2444f
#
_entry.id   62ee96200b5874f77870fbc45ec2444f
#
_cell.length_a   1.000
_cell.length_b   1.000
_cell.length_c   1.000
_cell.angle_alpha   90.00
_cell.angle_beta   90.00
_cell.angle_gamma   90.00
#
_symmetry.space_group_name_H-M   'P 1'
#
loop_
_entity.id
_entity.type
_entity.pdbx_description
1 polymer ?
#
loop_
_entity_poly.entity_id
_entity_poly.type
_entity_poly.pdbx_seq_one_letter_code
_entity_poly.pdbx_strand_id
1 'polypeptide(L)'
;MNKTKRKIFETSMKLFAEKGYDATSIEDITATVGVAKGTLYYHFSSKEEIFNFLVEEGIKLLQNSIDIKTSKLESYIDKIKAIILIEIKIVVKYEDLITILLSQFWGKEARNQKCQKHIYEYINKIEEIVKSGIEVGEIKQGNTKAIASEIYGLICSALIFKLRNNGEIDIMKLYKEFESTIIKGLK
;
A
#
# COMPACT_ATOMS: atom_id res chain seq x y z
N MET A 1 8.06 8.94 16.65
CA MET A 1 8.82 7.67 16.82
C MET A 1 10.27 8.01 17.12
N ASN A 2 10.89 7.39 18.16
CA ASN A 2 12.28 7.65 18.47
C ASN A 2 13.23 6.95 17.45
N LYS A 3 14.53 7.35 17.44
CA LYS A 3 15.53 6.90 16.46
C LYS A 3 15.72 5.37 16.45
N THR A 4 15.74 4.74 17.61
CA THR A 4 15.94 3.28 17.74
C THR A 4 14.72 2.51 17.23
N LYS A 5 13.50 2.91 17.65
CA LYS A 5 12.25 2.30 17.17
C LYS A 5 12.12 2.41 15.64
N ARG A 6 12.51 3.56 15.09
CA ARG A 6 12.53 3.78 13.64
C ARG A 6 13.51 2.85 12.93
N LYS A 7 14.73 2.69 13.47
CA LYS A 7 15.72 1.79 12.88
C LYS A 7 15.27 0.32 12.90
N ILE A 8 14.67 -0.13 14.02
CA ILE A 8 14.08 -1.47 14.12
C ILE A 8 13.00 -1.64 13.05
N PHE A 9 12.08 -0.68 12.93
CA PHE A 9 11.00 -0.68 11.95
C PHE A 9 11.52 -0.78 10.49
N GLU A 10 12.42 0.11 10.09
CA GLU A 10 12.97 0.15 8.72
C GLU A 10 13.76 -1.12 8.39
N THR A 11 14.53 -1.66 9.35
CA THR A 11 15.26 -2.92 9.17
C THR A 11 14.32 -4.11 9.07
N SER A 12 13.30 -4.19 9.92
CA SER A 12 12.31 -5.27 9.86
C SER A 12 11.56 -5.27 8.55
N MET A 13 11.19 -4.09 8.03
CA MET A 13 10.55 -3.96 6.72
C MET A 13 11.40 -4.56 5.63
N LYS A 14 12.68 -4.24 5.55
CA LYS A 14 13.60 -4.81 4.55
C LYS A 14 13.71 -6.33 4.68
N LEU A 15 13.94 -6.83 5.89
CA LEU A 15 14.07 -8.27 6.11
C LEU A 15 12.78 -9.04 5.77
N PHE A 16 11.61 -8.48 6.11
CA PHE A 16 10.33 -9.10 5.73
C PHE A 16 10.09 -9.08 4.22
N ALA A 17 10.51 -8.04 3.51
CA ALA A 17 10.42 -7.98 2.06
C ALA A 17 11.37 -8.97 1.37
N GLU A 18 12.62 -9.08 1.86
CA GLU A 18 13.67 -9.92 1.26
C GLU A 18 13.50 -11.42 1.57
N LYS A 19 13.24 -11.77 2.83
CA LYS A 19 13.22 -13.16 3.30
C LYS A 19 11.81 -13.71 3.56
N GLY A 20 10.81 -12.81 3.60
CA GLY A 20 9.47 -13.13 4.08
C GLY A 20 9.35 -12.99 5.61
N TYR A 21 8.11 -12.83 6.08
CA TYR A 21 7.82 -12.69 7.50
C TYR A 21 8.24 -13.93 8.30
N ASP A 22 7.87 -15.12 7.84
CA ASP A 22 8.07 -16.36 8.60
C ASP A 22 9.55 -16.73 8.76
N ALA A 23 10.35 -16.52 7.71
CA ALA A 23 11.79 -16.80 7.71
C ALA A 23 12.63 -15.72 8.43
N THR A 24 12.06 -14.59 8.81
CA THR A 24 12.76 -13.53 9.56
C THR A 24 12.62 -13.76 11.07
N SER A 25 13.73 -13.85 11.79
CA SER A 25 13.76 -13.99 13.26
C SER A 25 13.96 -12.63 13.97
N ILE A 26 13.66 -12.57 15.27
CA ILE A 26 14.02 -11.42 16.12
C ILE A 26 15.53 -11.26 16.17
N GLU A 27 16.28 -12.36 16.16
CA GLU A 27 17.74 -12.39 16.12
C GLU A 27 18.27 -11.74 14.86
N ASP A 28 17.72 -12.03 13.69
CA ASP A 28 18.11 -11.38 12.42
C ASP A 28 17.92 -9.87 12.52
N ILE A 29 16.74 -9.44 13.02
CA ILE A 29 16.42 -8.03 13.17
C ILE A 29 17.42 -7.34 14.13
N THR A 30 17.62 -7.91 15.31
CA THR A 30 18.51 -7.31 16.33
C THR A 30 19.97 -7.27 15.89
N ALA A 31 20.46 -8.33 15.24
CA ALA A 31 21.80 -8.39 14.69
C ALA A 31 22.01 -7.33 13.59
N THR A 32 21.05 -7.19 12.67
CA THR A 32 21.13 -6.22 11.56
C THR A 32 21.03 -4.78 12.07
N VAL A 33 20.17 -4.52 13.07
CA VAL A 33 20.05 -3.19 13.70
C VAL A 33 21.27 -2.85 14.57
N GLY A 34 21.93 -3.87 15.14
CA GLY A 34 23.03 -3.70 16.10
C GLY A 34 22.53 -3.33 17.49
N VAL A 35 21.43 -3.96 17.97
CA VAL A 35 20.89 -3.73 19.32
C VAL A 35 20.69 -5.04 20.06
N ALA A 36 20.65 -4.98 21.40
CA ALA A 36 20.30 -6.13 22.23
C ALA A 36 18.81 -6.49 22.08
N LYS A 37 18.46 -7.79 22.25
CA LYS A 37 17.04 -8.25 22.24
C LYS A 37 16.17 -7.45 23.21
N GLY A 38 16.66 -7.14 24.41
CA GLY A 38 15.94 -6.33 25.38
C GLY A 38 15.57 -4.95 24.86
N THR A 39 16.41 -4.34 24.04
CA THR A 39 16.13 -3.05 23.41
C THR A 39 15.00 -3.17 22.37
N LEU A 40 14.98 -4.26 21.60
CA LEU A 40 13.88 -4.52 20.67
C LEU A 40 12.57 -4.71 21.43
N TYR A 41 12.56 -5.57 22.45
CA TYR A 41 11.37 -5.86 23.26
C TYR A 41 10.86 -4.66 24.08
N TYR A 42 11.71 -3.70 24.39
CA TYR A 42 11.27 -2.41 24.93
C TYR A 42 10.40 -1.60 23.96
N HIS A 43 10.60 -1.77 22.65
CA HIS A 43 9.89 -1.03 21.62
C HIS A 43 8.71 -1.80 21.00
N PHE A 44 8.84 -3.12 20.91
CA PHE A 44 7.87 -4.03 20.31
C PHE A 44 7.85 -5.34 21.09
N SER A 45 6.70 -5.76 21.58
CA SER A 45 6.55 -6.97 22.40
C SER A 45 6.77 -8.27 21.63
N SER A 46 6.66 -8.24 20.29
CA SER A 46 6.80 -9.41 19.43
C SER A 46 7.13 -9.04 17.98
N LYS A 47 7.56 -10.03 17.19
CA LYS A 47 7.70 -9.90 15.72
C LYS A 47 6.36 -9.53 15.07
N GLU A 48 5.27 -10.11 15.57
CA GLU A 48 3.93 -9.81 15.09
C GLU A 48 3.52 -8.36 15.35
N GLU A 49 3.87 -7.77 16.50
CA GLU A 49 3.61 -6.36 16.77
C GLU A 49 4.37 -5.45 15.79
N ILE A 50 5.63 -5.78 15.46
CA ILE A 50 6.39 -5.05 14.43
C ILE A 50 5.66 -5.12 13.08
N PHE A 51 5.21 -6.31 12.70
CA PHE A 51 4.49 -6.51 11.45
C PHE A 51 3.16 -5.74 11.41
N ASN A 52 2.34 -5.84 12.46
CA ASN A 52 1.07 -5.11 12.55
C ASN A 52 1.30 -3.60 12.46
N PHE A 53 2.33 -3.09 13.13
CA PHE A 53 2.71 -1.69 13.05
C PHE A 53 3.13 -1.27 11.63
N LEU A 54 3.84 -2.14 10.89
CA LEU A 54 4.18 -1.92 9.48
C LEU A 54 2.93 -1.80 8.60
N VAL A 55 1.99 -2.72 8.75
CA VAL A 55 0.73 -2.72 7.99
C VAL A 55 -0.07 -1.46 8.28
N GLU A 56 -0.26 -1.14 9.56
CA GLU A 56 -1.04 0.03 9.99
C GLU A 56 -0.43 1.35 9.48
N GLU A 57 0.88 1.53 9.62
CA GLU A 57 1.56 2.75 9.14
C GLU A 57 1.54 2.85 7.61
N GLY A 58 1.68 1.72 6.91
CA GLY A 58 1.59 1.70 5.44
C GLY A 58 0.21 2.08 4.93
N ILE A 59 -0.84 1.52 5.49
CA ILE A 59 -2.22 1.85 5.11
C ILE A 59 -2.56 3.29 5.49
N LYS A 60 -2.15 3.77 6.67
CA LYS A 60 -2.31 5.19 7.05
C LYS A 60 -1.63 6.13 6.06
N LEU A 61 -0.44 5.78 5.59
CA LEU A 61 0.28 6.57 4.59
C LEU A 61 -0.52 6.69 3.29
N LEU A 62 -1.08 5.58 2.80
CA LEU A 62 -1.94 5.55 1.61
C LEU A 62 -3.19 6.41 1.81
N GLN A 63 -3.94 6.15 2.88
CA GLN A 63 -5.19 6.85 3.18
C GLN A 63 -4.98 8.36 3.34
N ASN A 64 -3.98 8.78 4.12
CA ASN A 64 -3.67 10.19 4.32
C ASN A 64 -3.25 10.88 3.01
N SER A 65 -2.47 10.18 2.16
CA SER A 65 -2.06 10.72 0.87
C SER A 65 -3.26 10.98 -0.05
N ILE A 66 -4.23 10.06 -0.05
CA ILE A 66 -5.49 10.22 -0.79
C ILE A 66 -6.30 11.37 -0.21
N ASP A 67 -6.54 11.40 1.10
CA ASP A 67 -7.36 12.45 1.74
C ASP A 67 -6.84 13.84 1.45
N ILE A 68 -5.53 14.06 1.62
CA ILE A 68 -4.91 15.37 1.36
C ILE A 68 -5.06 15.80 -0.09
N LYS A 69 -4.99 14.86 -1.04
CA LYS A 69 -5.06 15.18 -2.47
C LYS A 69 -6.49 15.30 -2.96
N THR A 70 -7.37 14.37 -2.60
CA THR A 70 -8.75 14.34 -3.11
C THR A 70 -9.65 15.38 -2.47
N SER A 71 -9.39 15.80 -1.21
CA SER A 71 -10.16 16.86 -0.55
C SER A 71 -10.12 18.22 -1.25
N LYS A 72 -9.12 18.44 -2.10
CA LYS A 72 -8.92 19.69 -2.86
C LYS A 72 -9.49 19.62 -4.28
N LEU A 73 -10.09 18.50 -4.66
CA LEU A 73 -10.62 18.24 -6.00
C LEU A 73 -12.15 18.15 -5.93
N GLU A 74 -12.83 18.79 -6.86
CA GLU A 74 -14.29 18.71 -6.98
C GLU A 74 -14.69 17.49 -7.81
N SER A 75 -14.10 17.33 -9.00
CA SER A 75 -14.40 16.23 -9.92
C SER A 75 -13.97 14.86 -9.38
N TYR A 76 -14.87 13.89 -9.40
CA TYR A 76 -14.60 12.50 -9.02
C TYR A 76 -13.64 11.80 -9.98
N ILE A 77 -13.67 12.13 -11.25
CA ILE A 77 -12.67 11.66 -12.23
C ILE A 77 -11.27 12.16 -11.84
N ASP A 78 -11.13 13.41 -11.43
CA ASP A 78 -9.84 13.96 -11.01
C ASP A 78 -9.37 13.36 -9.66
N LYS A 79 -10.30 13.01 -8.76
CA LYS A 79 -9.97 12.24 -7.54
C LYS A 79 -9.39 10.86 -7.90
N ILE A 80 -10.00 10.14 -8.86
CA ILE A 80 -9.48 8.84 -9.33
C ILE A 80 -8.10 8.99 -9.98
N LYS A 81 -7.90 9.99 -10.83
CA LYS A 81 -6.59 10.29 -11.42
C LYS A 81 -5.52 10.54 -10.34
N ALA A 82 -5.87 11.28 -9.29
CA ALA A 82 -4.99 11.52 -8.16
C ALA A 82 -4.65 10.22 -7.40
N ILE A 83 -5.61 9.32 -7.21
CA ILE A 83 -5.40 8.01 -6.60
C ILE A 83 -4.41 7.18 -7.42
N ILE A 84 -4.62 7.05 -8.73
CA ILE A 84 -3.71 6.32 -9.63
C ILE A 84 -2.27 6.84 -9.51
N LEU A 85 -2.09 8.17 -9.52
CA LEU A 85 -0.76 8.77 -9.40
C LEU A 85 -0.13 8.51 -8.01
N ILE A 86 -0.94 8.54 -6.94
CA ILE A 86 -0.48 8.25 -5.57
C ILE A 86 -0.02 6.79 -5.49
N GLU A 87 -0.80 5.84 -6.00
CA GLU A 87 -0.47 4.42 -5.97
C GLU A 87 0.85 4.12 -6.67
N ILE A 88 1.08 4.67 -7.87
CA ILE A 88 2.36 4.52 -8.57
C ILE A 88 3.51 5.10 -7.75
N LYS A 89 3.36 6.32 -7.20
CA LYS A 89 4.40 6.95 -6.38
C LYS A 89 4.73 6.15 -5.12
N ILE A 90 3.74 5.54 -4.50
CA ILE A 90 3.93 4.73 -3.30
C ILE A 90 4.67 3.43 -3.62
N VAL A 91 4.33 2.76 -4.72
CA VAL A 91 5.06 1.58 -5.21
C VAL A 91 6.53 1.92 -5.47
N VAL A 92 6.81 3.07 -6.09
CA VAL A 92 8.20 3.47 -6.35
C VAL A 92 8.97 3.78 -5.08
N LYS A 93 8.34 4.46 -4.14
CA LYS A 93 9.01 4.96 -2.93
C LYS A 93 9.09 3.93 -1.80
N TYR A 94 8.10 3.05 -1.70
CA TYR A 94 7.91 2.11 -0.59
C TYR A 94 7.72 0.67 -1.07
N GLU A 95 8.55 0.24 -2.02
CA GLU A 95 8.49 -1.08 -2.65
C GLU A 95 8.44 -2.23 -1.63
N ASP A 96 9.35 -2.21 -0.65
CA ASP A 96 9.41 -3.24 0.40
C ASP A 96 8.09 -3.37 1.15
N LEU A 97 7.49 -2.24 1.51
CA LEU A 97 6.20 -2.21 2.20
C LEU A 97 5.08 -2.79 1.33
N ILE A 98 5.00 -2.39 0.07
CA ILE A 98 3.98 -2.89 -0.87
C ILE A 98 4.18 -4.39 -1.11
N THR A 99 5.40 -4.86 -1.26
CA THR A 99 5.74 -6.28 -1.40
C THR A 99 5.24 -7.08 -0.18
N ILE A 100 5.46 -6.58 1.03
CA ILE A 100 4.96 -7.20 2.26
C ILE A 100 3.42 -7.25 2.26
N LEU A 101 2.75 -6.12 1.99
CA LEU A 101 1.28 -6.04 2.00
C LEU A 101 0.67 -7.03 1.00
N LEU A 102 1.19 -7.07 -0.22
CA LEU A 102 0.70 -7.98 -1.27
C LEU A 102 0.99 -9.45 -0.95
N SER A 103 2.16 -9.77 -0.39
CA SER A 103 2.52 -11.15 -0.01
C SER A 103 1.60 -11.71 1.10
N GLN A 104 1.13 -10.86 2.00
CA GLN A 104 0.27 -11.26 3.12
C GLN A 104 -1.22 -11.27 2.77
N PHE A 105 -1.63 -10.72 1.65
CA PHE A 105 -3.04 -10.63 1.27
C PHE A 105 -3.70 -12.01 1.06
N TRP A 106 -2.95 -13.00 0.57
CA TRP A 106 -3.49 -14.31 0.18
C TRP A 106 -3.47 -15.37 1.27
N GLY A 107 -2.91 -15.09 2.43
CA GLY A 107 -2.82 -16.03 3.54
C GLY A 107 -4.13 -16.18 4.31
N LYS A 108 -4.20 -17.22 5.16
CA LYS A 108 -5.40 -17.54 5.97
C LYS A 108 -5.18 -17.39 7.47
N GLU A 109 -3.98 -17.08 7.92
CA GLU A 109 -3.67 -16.87 9.33
C GLU A 109 -4.29 -15.57 9.86
N ALA A 110 -4.41 -15.43 11.18
CA ALA A 110 -4.95 -14.23 11.82
C ALA A 110 -4.23 -12.94 11.37
N ARG A 111 -2.90 -13.00 11.20
CA ARG A 111 -2.07 -11.92 10.67
C ARG A 111 -2.52 -11.50 9.28
N ASN A 112 -2.76 -12.46 8.39
CA ASN A 112 -3.19 -12.20 7.01
C ASN A 112 -4.60 -11.59 6.98
N GLN A 113 -5.52 -12.10 7.80
CA GLN A 113 -6.88 -11.56 7.92
C GLN A 113 -6.86 -10.10 8.39
N LYS A 114 -5.97 -9.76 9.34
CA LYS A 114 -5.79 -8.38 9.80
C LYS A 114 -5.26 -7.47 8.69
N CYS A 115 -4.27 -7.95 7.92
CA CYS A 115 -3.77 -7.23 6.74
C CYS A 115 -4.87 -7.03 5.68
N GLN A 116 -5.63 -8.09 5.36
CA GLN A 116 -6.77 -8.04 4.44
C GLN A 116 -7.80 -7.00 4.88
N LYS A 117 -8.17 -6.96 6.18
CA LYS A 117 -9.10 -5.98 6.71
C LYS A 117 -8.66 -4.54 6.38
N HIS A 118 -7.41 -4.20 6.65
CA HIS A 118 -6.88 -2.87 6.36
C HIS A 118 -6.84 -2.55 4.85
N ILE A 119 -6.53 -3.53 4.02
CA ILE A 119 -6.58 -3.37 2.55
C ILE A 119 -8.03 -3.15 2.09
N TYR A 120 -9.00 -3.89 2.63
CA TYR A 120 -10.41 -3.67 2.31
C TYR A 120 -10.91 -2.30 2.77
N GLU A 121 -10.49 -1.81 3.93
CA GLU A 121 -10.80 -0.44 4.38
C GLU A 121 -10.28 0.61 3.38
N TYR A 122 -9.11 0.38 2.81
CA TYR A 122 -8.57 1.23 1.75
C TYR A 122 -9.38 1.14 0.45
N ILE A 123 -9.72 -0.06 -0.01
CA ILE A 123 -10.55 -0.28 -1.21
C ILE A 123 -11.94 0.34 -1.03
N ASN A 124 -12.57 0.19 0.14
CA ASN A 124 -13.87 0.79 0.44
C ASN A 124 -13.83 2.32 0.31
N LYS A 125 -12.72 2.96 0.68
CA LYS A 125 -12.55 4.40 0.50
C LYS A 125 -12.54 4.81 -0.99
N ILE A 126 -11.91 4.01 -1.85
CA ILE A 126 -11.96 4.20 -3.31
C ILE A 126 -13.39 3.98 -3.80
N GLU A 127 -14.09 2.95 -3.30
CA GLU A 127 -15.47 2.65 -3.66
C GLU A 127 -16.42 3.82 -3.37
N GLU A 128 -16.27 4.50 -2.23
CA GLU A 128 -17.07 5.69 -1.90
C GLU A 128 -16.90 6.81 -2.92
N ILE A 129 -15.66 7.05 -3.39
CA ILE A 129 -15.37 8.03 -4.44
C ILE A 129 -16.04 7.62 -5.77
N VAL A 130 -15.95 6.36 -6.14
CA VAL A 130 -16.57 5.82 -7.36
C VAL A 130 -18.09 5.94 -7.29
N LYS A 131 -18.70 5.55 -6.17
CA LYS A 131 -20.14 5.62 -5.93
C LYS A 131 -20.65 7.06 -6.08
N SER A 132 -20.00 8.01 -5.39
CA SER A 132 -20.37 9.41 -5.50
C SER A 132 -20.22 9.95 -6.94
N GLY A 133 -19.20 9.52 -7.67
CA GLY A 133 -19.00 9.90 -9.07
C GLY A 133 -20.09 9.36 -10.00
N ILE A 134 -20.61 8.16 -9.73
CA ILE A 134 -21.78 7.60 -10.44
C ILE A 134 -23.04 8.40 -10.12
N GLU A 135 -23.26 8.73 -8.84
CA GLU A 135 -24.43 9.47 -8.38
C GLU A 135 -24.56 10.85 -9.05
N VAL A 136 -23.44 11.54 -9.30
CA VAL A 136 -23.41 12.84 -9.99
C VAL A 136 -23.26 12.73 -11.51
N GLY A 137 -23.15 11.52 -12.06
CA GLY A 137 -23.07 11.28 -13.51
C GLY A 137 -21.68 11.52 -14.14
N GLU A 138 -20.62 11.69 -13.35
CA GLU A 138 -19.25 11.82 -13.85
C GLU A 138 -18.64 10.45 -14.22
N ILE A 139 -19.11 9.38 -13.57
CA ILE A 139 -18.68 8.00 -13.80
C ILE A 139 -19.90 7.21 -14.30
N LYS A 140 -19.71 6.41 -15.35
CA LYS A 140 -20.80 5.57 -15.89
C LYS A 140 -21.23 4.51 -14.87
N GLN A 141 -22.48 4.07 -15.00
CA GLN A 141 -23.05 3.01 -14.17
C GLN A 141 -22.20 1.73 -14.24
N GLY A 142 -21.94 1.12 -13.10
CA GLY A 142 -21.15 -0.09 -12.98
C GLY A 142 -21.15 -0.66 -11.57
N ASN A 143 -20.49 -1.80 -11.39
CA ASN A 143 -20.30 -2.39 -10.07
C ASN A 143 -19.19 -1.62 -9.32
N THR A 144 -19.58 -0.83 -8.32
CA THR A 144 -18.65 0.05 -7.56
C THR A 144 -17.52 -0.72 -6.90
N LYS A 145 -17.79 -1.93 -6.37
CA LYS A 145 -16.77 -2.79 -5.74
C LYS A 145 -15.78 -3.32 -6.76
N ALA A 146 -16.24 -3.71 -7.94
CA ALA A 146 -15.37 -4.17 -9.02
C ALA A 146 -14.45 -3.05 -9.48
N ILE A 147 -15.01 -1.86 -9.75
CA ILE A 147 -14.24 -0.68 -10.17
C ILE A 147 -13.20 -0.27 -9.11
N ALA A 148 -13.58 -0.24 -7.83
CA ALA A 148 -12.65 0.08 -6.75
C ALA A 148 -11.52 -0.95 -6.62
N SER A 149 -11.85 -2.24 -6.78
CA SER A 149 -10.86 -3.33 -6.76
C SER A 149 -9.91 -3.26 -7.96
N GLU A 150 -10.40 -2.87 -9.13
CA GLU A 150 -9.59 -2.66 -10.33
C GLU A 150 -8.61 -1.50 -10.12
N ILE A 151 -9.06 -0.36 -9.58
CA ILE A 151 -8.19 0.78 -9.25
C ILE A 151 -7.11 0.35 -8.26
N TYR A 152 -7.46 -0.32 -7.16
CA TYR A 152 -6.48 -0.86 -6.21
C TYR A 152 -5.50 -1.84 -6.88
N GLY A 153 -5.97 -2.63 -7.85
CA GLY A 153 -5.15 -3.58 -8.61
C GLY A 153 -3.99 -2.92 -9.37
N LEU A 154 -4.05 -1.62 -9.62
CA LEU A 154 -2.96 -0.87 -10.25
C LEU A 154 -1.69 -0.83 -9.39
N ILE A 155 -1.79 -0.97 -8.07
CA ILE A 155 -0.63 -1.14 -7.16
C ILE A 155 0.15 -2.39 -7.57
N CYS A 156 -0.55 -3.52 -7.74
CA CYS A 156 0.03 -4.78 -8.20
C CYS A 156 0.64 -4.63 -9.60
N SER A 157 -0.09 -4.02 -10.51
CA SER A 157 0.35 -3.80 -11.89
C SER A 157 1.61 -2.92 -11.95
N ALA A 158 1.66 -1.85 -11.16
CA ALA A 158 2.82 -0.96 -11.07
C ALA A 158 4.06 -1.67 -10.50
N LEU A 159 3.87 -2.51 -9.45
CA LEU A 159 4.97 -3.30 -8.87
C LEU A 159 5.51 -4.31 -9.88
N ILE A 160 4.64 -5.08 -10.54
CA ILE A 160 5.03 -6.05 -11.58
C ILE A 160 5.76 -5.34 -12.74
N PHE A 161 5.24 -4.19 -13.18
CA PHE A 161 5.88 -3.39 -14.23
C PHE A 161 7.29 -2.95 -13.81
N LYS A 162 7.46 -2.48 -12.57
CA LYS A 162 8.75 -2.09 -12.01
C LYS A 162 9.74 -3.25 -12.01
N LEU A 163 9.33 -4.41 -11.51
CA LEU A 163 10.19 -5.62 -11.45
C LEU A 163 10.61 -6.07 -12.86
N ARG A 164 9.71 -6.02 -13.84
CA ARG A 164 10.02 -6.40 -15.24
C ARG A 164 10.96 -5.41 -15.93
N ASN A 165 11.07 -4.18 -15.46
CA ASN A 165 11.95 -3.15 -16.00
C ASN A 165 13.18 -2.91 -15.11
N ASN A 166 13.71 -3.95 -14.45
CA ASN A 166 14.91 -3.90 -13.62
C ASN A 166 14.88 -2.81 -12.54
N GLY A 167 13.70 -2.52 -12.01
CA GLY A 167 13.49 -1.52 -10.97
C GLY A 167 13.31 -0.09 -11.48
N GLU A 168 13.42 0.16 -12.79
CA GLU A 168 13.24 1.49 -13.36
C GLU A 168 11.78 1.78 -13.69
N ILE A 169 11.28 2.92 -13.26
CA ILE A 169 9.94 3.44 -13.59
C ILE A 169 10.03 4.94 -13.92
N ASP A 170 9.59 5.31 -15.12
CA ASP A 170 9.13 6.66 -15.38
C ASP A 170 7.68 6.79 -14.87
N ILE A 171 7.55 7.43 -13.69
CA ILE A 171 6.27 7.58 -12.99
C ILE A 171 5.22 8.26 -13.88
N MET A 172 5.62 9.32 -14.63
CA MET A 172 4.66 10.08 -15.41
C MET A 172 4.24 9.36 -16.69
N LYS A 173 5.13 8.57 -17.27
CA LYS A 173 4.80 7.72 -18.42
C LYS A 173 3.84 6.62 -18.01
N LEU A 174 4.14 5.88 -16.93
CA LEU A 174 3.27 4.82 -16.43
C LEU A 174 1.91 5.38 -15.99
N TYR A 175 1.89 6.55 -15.32
CA TYR A 175 0.65 7.22 -14.95
C TYR A 175 -0.23 7.52 -16.15
N LYS A 176 0.32 8.07 -17.24
CA LYS A 176 -0.45 8.37 -18.46
C LYS A 176 -1.06 7.12 -19.09
N GLU A 177 -0.33 5.99 -19.09
CA GLU A 177 -0.85 4.72 -19.59
C GLU A 177 -2.03 4.23 -18.74
N PHE A 178 -1.86 4.18 -17.42
CA PHE A 178 -2.93 3.75 -16.51
C PHE A 178 -4.12 4.70 -16.53
N GLU A 179 -3.87 6.02 -16.46
CA GLU A 179 -4.93 7.02 -16.57
C GLU A 179 -5.74 6.83 -17.85
N SER A 180 -5.08 6.71 -19.01
CA SER A 180 -5.75 6.61 -20.30
C SER A 180 -6.62 5.35 -20.40
N THR A 181 -6.20 4.25 -19.81
CA THR A 181 -6.94 2.97 -19.84
C THR A 181 -8.14 3.00 -18.89
N ILE A 182 -7.90 3.35 -17.63
CA ILE A 182 -8.95 3.35 -16.59
C ILE A 182 -9.98 4.45 -16.85
N ILE A 183 -9.55 5.69 -17.10
CA ILE A 183 -10.48 6.81 -17.28
C ILE A 183 -11.36 6.66 -18.51
N LYS A 184 -10.86 6.08 -19.60
CA LYS A 184 -11.71 5.73 -20.77
C LYS A 184 -12.78 4.68 -20.42
N GLY A 185 -12.44 3.75 -19.54
CA GLY A 185 -13.37 2.75 -19.04
C GLY A 185 -14.46 3.33 -18.13
N LEU A 186 -14.20 4.43 -17.44
CA LEU A 186 -15.11 5.06 -16.48
C LEU A 186 -16.05 6.12 -17.09
N LYS A 187 -15.74 6.64 -18.27
CA LYS A 187 -16.58 7.58 -19.06
C LYS A 187 -17.44 6.82 -20.04
#